data_a7084d8983679d23156f652c699def2a
#
_entry.id   a7084d8983679d23156f652c699def2a
#
_cell.length_a   1.000
_cell.length_b   1.000
_cell.length_c   1.000
_cell.angle_alpha   90.00
_cell.angle_beta   90.00
_cell.angle_gamma   90.00
#
_symmetry.space_group_name_H-M   'P 1'
#
loop_
_entity.id
_entity.type
_entity.pdbx_description
1 polymer ?
#
loop_
_entity_poly.entity_id
_entity_poly.type
_entity_poly.pdbx_seq_one_letter_code
_entity_poly.pdbx_strand_id
1 'polypeptide(L)'
;MKCISRRNFLKAMGISATALTLAACGGSSSSTAASTAGGSTSTAAAAATGEPKAGGTLRLCYSSPIATPGYTPRASGNAAIYYLTLSYESLVSYDAEGNLIPNLATDWSVDTDELSITWTLREGVNFADGEPFNAEAVKRNIEEYQANNRTEVANIASCEIIDDNHIKMMMAEPNSSTLESVGFFVYYMSPKAIDNPSSLDAATCGTGPFQLSEF
;
A
#
# COMPACT_ATOMS: atom_id res chain seq x y z
N MET A 1 13.21 -30.45 27.84
CA MET A 1 13.37 -30.32 26.38
C MET A 1 14.00 -28.98 26.11
N LYS A 2 15.20 -28.91 25.48
CA LYS A 2 15.85 -27.62 25.15
C LYS A 2 15.30 -27.13 23.82
N CYS A 3 14.65 -25.97 23.81
CA CYS A 3 14.17 -25.34 22.59
C CYS A 3 15.35 -24.84 21.74
N ILE A 4 15.41 -25.29 20.49
CA ILE A 4 16.42 -24.86 19.53
C ILE A 4 15.92 -23.52 18.92
N SER A 5 16.72 -22.46 19.07
CA SER A 5 16.44 -21.15 18.48
C SER A 5 16.47 -21.24 16.93
N ARG A 6 15.56 -20.52 16.25
CA ARG A 6 15.49 -20.44 14.77
C ARG A 6 16.84 -20.11 14.12
N ARG A 7 17.65 -19.30 14.79
CA ARG A 7 18.99 -18.90 14.34
C ARG A 7 19.99 -20.08 14.34
N ASN A 8 19.84 -21.03 15.27
CA ASN A 8 20.71 -22.21 15.37
C ASN A 8 20.27 -23.32 14.41
N PHE A 9 18.98 -23.38 14.06
CA PHE A 9 18.45 -24.30 13.05
C PHE A 9 18.99 -23.95 11.65
N LEU A 10 19.01 -22.66 11.28
CA LEU A 10 19.54 -22.20 9.98
C LEU A 10 21.06 -22.40 9.84
N LYS A 11 21.81 -22.36 10.96
CA LYS A 11 23.26 -22.67 10.94
C LYS A 11 23.57 -24.15 10.78
N ALA A 12 22.67 -25.02 11.19
CA ALA A 12 22.84 -26.47 11.07
C ALA A 12 22.57 -27.01 9.65
N MET A 13 21.79 -26.27 8.83
CA MET A 13 21.47 -26.66 7.44
C MET A 13 22.48 -26.13 6.41
N GLY A 14 23.43 -25.29 6.80
CA GLY A 14 24.41 -24.65 5.91
C GLY A 14 25.69 -25.43 5.61
N ILE A 15 25.88 -26.66 6.10
CA ILE A 15 27.17 -27.37 6.01
C ILE A 15 27.12 -28.65 5.15
N SER A 16 26.13 -28.85 4.31
CA SER A 16 26.07 -30.09 3.48
C SER A 16 25.83 -29.85 2.00
N ALA A 17 26.53 -28.90 1.42
CA ALA A 17 26.54 -28.70 -0.03
C ALA A 17 27.92 -28.32 -0.56
N THR A 18 28.91 -29.20 -0.33
CA THR A 18 30.16 -29.18 -1.11
C THR A 18 30.52 -30.59 -1.52
N ALA A 19 30.79 -30.77 -2.79
CA ALA A 19 31.37 -31.92 -3.51
C ALA A 19 30.37 -32.97 -4.01
N LEU A 20 30.09 -32.85 -5.31
CA LEU A 20 30.12 -33.96 -6.26
C LEU A 20 30.15 -33.39 -7.70
N THR A 21 31.36 -33.07 -8.14
CA THR A 21 31.70 -33.07 -9.56
C THR A 21 32.09 -34.49 -9.94
N LEU A 22 31.37 -35.13 -10.84
CA LEU A 22 31.86 -36.28 -11.59
C LEU A 22 31.36 -36.21 -13.04
N ALA A 23 32.33 -36.08 -13.89
CA ALA A 23 32.20 -36.25 -15.33
C ALA A 23 31.97 -37.74 -15.64
N ALA A 24 31.07 -38.02 -16.56
CA ALA A 24 31.16 -39.24 -17.38
C ALA A 24 30.46 -39.01 -18.72
N CYS A 25 31.22 -39.17 -19.76
CA CYS A 25 30.80 -39.31 -21.14
C CYS A 25 30.03 -40.60 -21.40
N GLY A 26 29.14 -40.59 -22.39
CA GLY A 26 28.89 -41.72 -23.24
C GLY A 26 27.47 -42.23 -23.39
N GLY A 27 26.88 -42.09 -24.58
CA GLY A 27 26.10 -43.14 -25.22
C GLY A 27 24.57 -43.06 -25.25
N SER A 28 24.05 -42.66 -26.38
CA SER A 28 22.89 -43.17 -27.16
C SER A 28 21.50 -43.41 -26.53
N SER A 29 20.57 -42.65 -27.10
CA SER A 29 19.19 -42.99 -27.54
C SER A 29 18.24 -43.74 -26.65
N SER A 30 17.18 -43.09 -26.17
CA SER A 30 15.76 -43.38 -26.51
C SER A 30 14.79 -42.39 -25.81
N SER A 31 13.79 -42.04 -26.58
CA SER A 31 12.67 -41.14 -26.25
C SER A 31 11.85 -41.55 -25.03
N THR A 32 11.66 -40.64 -24.09
CA THR A 32 10.47 -40.63 -23.24
C THR A 32 10.21 -39.21 -22.77
N ALA A 33 8.98 -38.72 -23.02
CA ALA A 33 8.52 -37.42 -22.67
C ALA A 33 8.53 -37.23 -21.15
N ALA A 34 9.34 -36.31 -20.65
CA ALA A 34 9.32 -35.86 -19.25
C ALA A 34 8.80 -34.43 -19.21
N SER A 35 7.70 -34.26 -18.50
CA SER A 35 7.09 -32.98 -18.15
C SER A 35 8.10 -32.11 -17.40
N THR A 36 8.56 -31.04 -18.03
CA THR A 36 9.40 -30.03 -17.39
C THR A 36 8.54 -29.18 -16.46
N ALA A 37 8.64 -29.42 -15.17
CA ALA A 37 8.26 -28.45 -14.16
C ALA A 37 9.23 -27.27 -14.28
N GLY A 38 8.73 -26.15 -14.80
CA GLY A 38 9.48 -24.89 -14.90
C GLY A 38 9.76 -24.33 -13.52
N GLY A 39 10.96 -24.55 -13.02
CA GLY A 39 11.47 -23.82 -11.86
C GLY A 39 11.66 -22.35 -12.26
N SER A 40 10.83 -21.47 -11.73
CA SER A 40 11.06 -20.03 -11.80
C SER A 40 12.28 -19.67 -10.95
N THR A 41 13.44 -19.60 -11.58
CA THR A 41 14.60 -18.93 -10.98
C THR A 41 14.28 -17.43 -10.96
N SER A 42 13.95 -16.89 -9.80
CA SER A 42 13.93 -15.45 -9.59
C SER A 42 15.39 -14.97 -9.72
N THR A 43 15.73 -14.47 -10.88
CA THR A 43 16.97 -13.71 -11.07
C THR A 43 16.79 -12.43 -10.25
N ALA A 44 17.54 -12.29 -9.16
CA ALA A 44 17.66 -11.01 -8.47
C ALA A 44 18.11 -9.98 -9.51
N ALA A 45 17.26 -9.01 -9.79
CA ALA A 45 17.61 -7.91 -10.70
C ALA A 45 18.85 -7.22 -10.13
N ALA A 46 19.94 -7.24 -10.87
CA ALA A 46 21.11 -6.44 -10.54
C ALA A 46 20.66 -4.98 -10.47
N ALA A 47 20.98 -4.30 -9.36
CA ALA A 47 20.68 -2.89 -9.21
C ALA A 47 21.28 -2.14 -10.40
N ALA A 48 20.43 -1.44 -11.16
CA ALA A 48 20.85 -0.65 -12.29
C ALA A 48 21.73 0.49 -11.76
N THR A 49 23.01 0.49 -12.11
CA THR A 49 23.99 1.50 -11.70
C THR A 49 24.00 2.74 -12.61
N GLY A 50 22.94 2.93 -13.41
CA GLY A 50 22.79 4.08 -14.31
C GLY A 50 21.93 5.18 -13.73
N GLU A 51 22.15 6.42 -14.16
CA GLU A 51 21.23 7.53 -13.85
C GLU A 51 19.81 7.22 -14.37
N PRO A 52 18.75 7.59 -13.60
CA PRO A 52 17.38 7.38 -14.03
C PRO A 52 17.12 8.08 -15.36
N LYS A 53 16.65 7.33 -16.37
CA LYS A 53 16.27 7.88 -17.67
C LYS A 53 14.80 8.22 -17.68
N ALA A 54 14.47 9.49 -17.94
CA ALA A 54 13.10 9.94 -18.03
C ALA A 54 12.36 9.33 -19.22
N GLY A 55 11.06 9.07 -19.06
CA GLY A 55 10.15 8.59 -20.11
C GLY A 55 10.07 7.06 -20.17
N GLY A 56 9.36 6.57 -21.18
CA GLY A 56 9.07 5.15 -21.37
C GLY A 56 7.65 4.76 -20.96
N THR A 57 7.33 3.48 -21.11
CA THR A 57 6.03 2.90 -20.72
C THR A 57 6.26 1.70 -19.83
N LEU A 58 5.68 1.73 -18.64
CA LEU A 58 5.60 0.58 -17.74
C LEU A 58 4.24 -0.10 -17.93
N ARG A 59 4.25 -1.40 -18.21
CA ARG A 59 3.04 -2.22 -18.32
C ARG A 59 2.89 -3.07 -17.07
N LEU A 60 1.81 -2.85 -16.32
CA LEU A 60 1.49 -3.62 -15.11
C LEU A 60 0.33 -4.58 -15.44
N CYS A 61 0.43 -5.80 -14.94
CA CYS A 61 -0.61 -6.81 -15.09
C CYS A 61 -1.19 -7.11 -13.70
N TYR A 62 -2.50 -6.95 -13.55
CA TYR A 62 -3.22 -7.23 -12.33
C TYR A 62 -4.00 -8.55 -12.44
N SER A 63 -4.11 -9.26 -11.34
CA SER A 63 -4.84 -10.54 -11.26
C SER A 63 -6.36 -10.39 -11.26
N SER A 64 -6.87 -9.19 -11.04
CA SER A 64 -8.30 -8.89 -10.99
C SER A 64 -8.62 -7.64 -11.80
N PRO A 65 -9.81 -7.56 -12.43
CA PRO A 65 -10.24 -6.37 -13.14
C PRO A 65 -10.42 -5.21 -12.15
N ILE A 66 -10.13 -4.00 -12.61
CA ILE A 66 -10.42 -2.76 -11.89
C ILE A 66 -11.89 -2.43 -12.15
N ALA A 67 -12.71 -2.37 -11.09
CA ALA A 67 -14.14 -2.08 -11.22
C ALA A 67 -14.44 -0.57 -11.20
N THR A 68 -13.74 0.16 -10.32
CA THR A 68 -13.90 1.61 -10.15
C THR A 68 -12.52 2.21 -9.90
N PRO A 69 -11.95 2.93 -10.87
CA PRO A 69 -10.57 3.39 -10.75
C PRO A 69 -10.38 4.54 -9.76
N GLY A 70 -11.37 5.39 -9.59
CA GLY A 70 -11.21 6.64 -8.88
C GLY A 70 -11.95 6.78 -7.55
N TYR A 71 -13.10 6.14 -7.38
CA TYR A 71 -13.85 6.27 -6.15
C TYR A 71 -13.40 5.24 -5.11
N THR A 72 -12.47 5.66 -4.25
CA THR A 72 -11.74 4.78 -3.34
C THR A 72 -12.60 3.99 -2.34
N PRO A 73 -13.76 4.50 -1.82
CA PRO A 73 -14.61 3.69 -0.95
C PRO A 73 -15.27 2.46 -1.61
N ARG A 74 -15.33 2.41 -2.94
CA ARG A 74 -15.84 1.23 -3.68
C ARG A 74 -14.73 0.24 -4.03
N ALA A 75 -13.47 0.64 -3.93
CA ALA A 75 -12.37 -0.24 -4.19
C ALA A 75 -12.25 -1.29 -3.08
N SER A 76 -12.15 -2.55 -3.43
CA SER A 76 -12.11 -3.65 -2.48
C SER A 76 -11.09 -4.71 -2.88
N GLY A 77 -10.57 -5.41 -1.86
CA GLY A 77 -9.61 -6.48 -2.03
C GLY A 77 -8.17 -5.99 -2.23
N ASN A 78 -7.23 -6.91 -2.04
CA ASN A 78 -5.79 -6.61 -2.10
C ASN A 78 -5.33 -6.09 -3.47
N ALA A 79 -6.02 -6.45 -4.55
CA ALA A 79 -5.68 -5.97 -5.89
C ALA A 79 -5.93 -4.45 -6.05
N ALA A 80 -6.89 -3.89 -5.28
CA ALA A 80 -7.18 -2.46 -5.33
C ALA A 80 -6.00 -1.60 -4.86
N ILE A 81 -5.28 -2.03 -3.84
CA ILE A 81 -4.12 -1.33 -3.29
C ILE A 81 -3.10 -1.01 -4.40
N TYR A 82 -2.80 -1.98 -5.28
CA TYR A 82 -1.76 -1.83 -6.30
C TYR A 82 -2.07 -0.76 -7.36
N TYR A 83 -3.33 -0.52 -7.71
CA TYR A 83 -3.65 0.53 -8.66
C TYR A 83 -3.99 1.85 -7.98
N LEU A 84 -4.60 1.81 -6.78
CA LEU A 84 -4.91 3.03 -6.03
C LEU A 84 -3.64 3.80 -5.66
N THR A 85 -2.59 3.12 -5.21
CA THR A 85 -1.31 3.74 -4.83
C THR A 85 -0.58 4.44 -5.97
N LEU A 86 -1.03 4.28 -7.21
CA LEU A 86 -0.51 5.06 -8.34
C LEU A 86 -1.03 6.50 -8.33
N SER A 87 -2.30 6.69 -7.93
CA SER A 87 -3.00 7.99 -8.01
C SER A 87 -3.41 8.56 -6.66
N TYR A 88 -3.42 7.73 -5.62
CA TYR A 88 -3.87 8.10 -4.28
C TYR A 88 -2.81 7.74 -3.25
N GLU A 89 -2.75 8.52 -2.22
CA GLU A 89 -1.87 8.29 -1.08
C GLU A 89 -2.69 8.14 0.21
N SER A 90 -2.09 7.51 1.21
CA SER A 90 -2.59 7.33 2.57
C SER A 90 -1.80 8.21 3.54
N LEU A 91 -2.23 8.31 4.81
CA LEU A 91 -1.52 9.11 5.81
C LEU A 91 -0.14 8.54 6.12
N VAL A 92 -0.02 7.23 6.19
CA VAL A 92 1.23 6.52 6.46
C VAL A 92 1.49 5.45 5.41
N SER A 93 2.73 4.99 5.30
CA SER A 93 3.15 3.90 4.43
C SER A 93 3.94 2.88 5.23
N TYR A 94 4.45 1.83 4.57
CA TYR A 94 5.35 0.85 5.16
C TYR A 94 6.72 0.89 4.50
N ASP A 95 7.77 0.75 5.32
CA ASP A 95 9.11 0.47 4.81
C ASP A 95 9.26 -1.03 4.45
N ALA A 96 10.45 -1.39 3.95
CA ALA A 96 10.77 -2.77 3.56
C ALA A 96 10.82 -3.74 4.77
N GLU A 97 10.99 -3.20 5.97
CA GLU A 97 11.03 -3.93 7.23
C GLU A 97 9.65 -4.10 7.86
N GLY A 98 8.61 -3.42 7.31
CA GLY A 98 7.23 -3.46 7.77
C GLY A 98 6.92 -2.48 8.90
N ASN A 99 7.72 -1.43 9.07
CA ASN A 99 7.41 -0.35 10.01
C ASN A 99 6.56 0.72 9.32
N LEU A 100 5.65 1.33 10.08
CA LEU A 100 4.91 2.50 9.61
C LEU A 100 5.85 3.70 9.47
N ILE A 101 5.81 4.33 8.31
CA ILE A 101 6.58 5.54 7.98
C ILE A 101 5.65 6.67 7.54
N PRO A 102 6.07 7.93 7.75
CA PRO A 102 5.32 9.10 7.29
C PRO A 102 5.06 9.10 5.78
N ASN A 103 3.84 9.54 5.39
CA ASN A 103 3.48 9.81 4.00
C ASN A 103 2.72 11.14 3.90
N LEU A 104 1.39 11.16 3.75
CA LEU A 104 0.60 12.40 3.84
C LEU A 104 0.53 12.98 5.27
N ALA A 105 0.67 12.13 6.30
CA ALA A 105 0.99 12.58 7.64
C ALA A 105 2.51 12.55 7.85
N THR A 106 3.04 13.59 8.49
CA THR A 106 4.46 13.71 8.86
C THR A 106 4.75 13.19 10.25
N ASP A 107 3.72 13.18 11.12
CA ASP A 107 3.78 12.67 12.49
C ASP A 107 2.40 12.29 13.00
N TRP A 108 2.34 11.50 14.08
CA TRP A 108 1.10 11.15 14.78
C TRP A 108 1.34 10.82 16.24
N SER A 109 0.31 11.02 17.05
CA SER A 109 0.30 10.62 18.46
C SER A 109 -1.00 9.89 18.78
N VAL A 110 -0.91 8.88 19.65
CA VAL A 110 -2.06 8.11 20.16
C VAL A 110 -2.21 8.40 21.63
N ASP A 111 -3.38 8.89 22.02
CA ASP A 111 -3.78 9.04 23.41
C ASP A 111 -4.75 7.90 23.77
N THR A 112 -4.30 7.00 24.65
CA THR A 112 -5.09 5.84 25.07
C THR A 112 -6.12 6.17 26.14
N ASP A 113 -5.94 7.25 26.86
CA ASP A 113 -6.86 7.69 27.92
C ASP A 113 -8.04 8.44 27.31
N GLU A 114 -7.78 9.28 26.31
CA GLU A 114 -8.81 9.99 25.54
C GLU A 114 -9.37 9.16 24.37
N LEU A 115 -8.80 8.01 24.07
CA LEU A 115 -9.11 7.20 22.89
C LEU A 115 -9.03 8.01 21.61
N SER A 116 -7.92 8.67 21.38
CA SER A 116 -7.75 9.55 20.22
C SER A 116 -6.43 9.32 19.48
N ILE A 117 -6.43 9.67 18.18
CA ILE A 117 -5.26 9.72 17.32
C ILE A 117 -5.18 11.15 16.77
N THR A 118 -4.09 11.85 17.03
CA THR A 118 -3.82 13.17 16.44
C THR A 118 -2.79 13.01 15.33
N TRP A 119 -3.13 13.53 14.14
CA TRP A 119 -2.28 13.51 12.96
C TRP A 119 -1.74 14.89 12.67
N THR A 120 -0.45 14.98 12.34
CA THR A 120 0.17 16.15 11.74
C THR A 120 0.31 15.92 10.24
N LEU A 121 -0.36 16.73 9.42
CA LEU A 121 -0.43 16.57 7.98
C LEU A 121 0.73 17.28 7.28
N ARG A 122 1.11 16.76 6.11
CA ARG A 122 2.12 17.37 5.25
C ARG A 122 1.59 18.64 4.62
N GLU A 123 2.34 19.73 4.74
CA GLU A 123 2.01 21.03 4.14
C GLU A 123 2.33 21.07 2.64
N GLY A 124 1.62 21.92 1.91
CA GLY A 124 1.88 22.22 0.49
C GLY A 124 1.54 21.09 -0.49
N VAL A 125 0.81 20.07 -0.05
CA VAL A 125 0.29 19.02 -0.92
C VAL A 125 -1.02 19.45 -1.54
N ASN A 126 -1.20 19.21 -2.84
CA ASN A 126 -2.44 19.45 -3.56
C ASN A 126 -2.92 18.18 -4.25
N PHE A 127 -4.23 18.04 -4.38
CA PHE A 127 -4.85 17.06 -5.24
C PHE A 127 -4.62 17.39 -6.71
N ALA A 128 -4.90 16.43 -7.59
CA ALA A 128 -4.74 16.59 -9.03
C ALA A 128 -5.57 17.74 -9.66
N ASP A 129 -6.66 18.13 -9.01
CA ASP A 129 -7.53 19.25 -9.40
C ASP A 129 -7.13 20.61 -8.80
N GLY A 130 -6.04 20.64 -8.02
CA GLY A 130 -5.50 21.83 -7.39
C GLY A 130 -6.08 22.14 -6.00
N GLU A 131 -7.07 21.40 -5.51
CA GLU A 131 -7.57 21.54 -4.14
C GLU A 131 -6.47 21.19 -3.13
N PRO A 132 -6.36 21.90 -1.99
CA PRO A 132 -5.34 21.61 -0.98
C PRO A 132 -5.67 20.31 -0.21
N PHE A 133 -4.65 19.52 0.09
CA PHE A 133 -4.73 18.46 1.08
C PHE A 133 -4.53 19.07 2.48
N ASN A 134 -5.54 19.00 3.31
CA ASN A 134 -5.56 19.57 4.66
C ASN A 134 -6.50 18.77 5.59
N ALA A 135 -6.66 19.22 6.84
CA ALA A 135 -7.50 18.56 7.84
C ALA A 135 -8.97 18.43 7.42
N GLU A 136 -9.51 19.44 6.68
CA GLU A 136 -10.88 19.38 6.15
C GLU A 136 -11.00 18.27 5.08
N ALA A 137 -10.03 18.16 4.17
CA ALA A 137 -10.00 17.10 3.18
C ALA A 137 -9.92 15.70 3.82
N VAL A 138 -9.11 15.55 4.86
CA VAL A 138 -9.02 14.30 5.63
C VAL A 138 -10.36 13.96 6.26
N LYS A 139 -10.96 14.89 7.01
CA LYS A 139 -12.27 14.70 7.63
C LYS A 139 -13.34 14.29 6.62
N ARG A 140 -13.42 15.00 5.49
CA ARG A 140 -14.38 14.73 4.42
C ARG A 140 -14.25 13.31 3.86
N ASN A 141 -13.01 12.84 3.69
CA ASN A 141 -12.77 11.46 3.25
C ASN A 141 -13.18 10.43 4.31
N ILE A 142 -12.88 10.66 5.59
CA ILE A 142 -13.33 9.75 6.68
C ILE A 142 -14.86 9.64 6.68
N GLU A 143 -15.58 10.77 6.59
CA GLU A 143 -17.04 10.81 6.52
C GLU A 143 -17.57 10.05 5.29
N GLU A 144 -16.90 10.16 4.13
CA GLU A 144 -17.27 9.46 2.91
C GLU A 144 -17.06 7.95 3.03
N TYR A 145 -15.95 7.52 3.65
CA TYR A 145 -15.72 6.11 3.95
C TYR A 145 -16.77 5.56 4.94
N GLN A 146 -17.16 6.34 5.97
CA GLN A 146 -18.22 5.97 6.91
C GLN A 146 -19.57 5.84 6.21
N ALA A 147 -19.94 6.78 5.33
CA ALA A 147 -21.18 6.74 4.55
C ALA A 147 -21.26 5.49 3.64
N ASN A 148 -20.10 4.96 3.24
CA ASN A 148 -20.01 3.72 2.46
C ASN A 148 -19.80 2.46 3.34
N ASN A 149 -19.96 2.55 4.66
CA ASN A 149 -19.82 1.46 5.63
C ASN A 149 -18.45 0.74 5.55
N ARG A 150 -17.38 1.49 5.34
CA ARG A 150 -16.04 0.94 5.24
C ARG A 150 -15.49 0.58 6.62
N THR A 151 -14.93 -0.62 6.72
CA THR A 151 -14.40 -1.16 7.99
C THR A 151 -13.15 -0.45 8.47
N GLU A 152 -12.40 0.17 7.56
CA GLU A 152 -11.16 0.90 7.85
C GLU A 152 -11.39 2.08 8.81
N VAL A 153 -12.57 2.67 8.77
CA VAL A 153 -12.96 3.83 9.58
C VAL A 153 -14.04 3.51 10.61
N ALA A 154 -14.44 2.25 10.76
CA ALA A 154 -15.57 1.85 11.61
C ALA A 154 -15.37 2.22 13.09
N ASN A 155 -14.13 2.27 13.57
CA ASN A 155 -13.81 2.65 14.94
C ASN A 155 -13.60 4.16 15.13
N ILE A 156 -13.79 5.00 14.10
CA ILE A 156 -13.71 6.45 14.23
C ILE A 156 -15.09 7.00 14.58
N ALA A 157 -15.22 7.54 15.80
CA ALA A 157 -16.46 8.13 16.30
C ALA A 157 -16.66 9.56 15.77
N SER A 158 -15.58 10.36 15.72
CA SER A 158 -15.61 11.72 15.21
C SER A 158 -14.23 12.22 14.80
N CYS A 159 -14.20 13.26 13.97
CA CYS A 159 -12.99 13.99 13.61
C CYS A 159 -13.12 15.45 14.04
N GLU A 160 -12.12 15.93 14.77
CA GLU A 160 -11.98 17.32 15.20
C GLU A 160 -10.81 17.97 14.45
N ILE A 161 -11.09 19.08 13.77
CA ILE A 161 -10.07 19.88 13.09
C ILE A 161 -9.47 20.82 14.13
N ILE A 162 -8.17 20.68 14.41
CA ILE A 162 -7.44 21.57 15.31
C ILE A 162 -7.00 22.81 14.54
N ASP A 163 -6.42 22.60 13.35
CA ASP A 163 -6.06 23.64 12.36
C ASP A 163 -5.93 22.99 10.97
N ASP A 164 -5.44 23.72 9.98
CA ASP A 164 -5.33 23.26 8.60
C ASP A 164 -4.47 21.97 8.46
N ASN A 165 -3.49 21.78 9.34
CA ASN A 165 -2.53 20.68 9.27
C ASN A 165 -2.62 19.70 10.44
N HIS A 166 -3.54 19.92 11.39
CA HIS A 166 -3.73 19.01 12.52
C HIS A 166 -5.18 18.56 12.65
N ILE A 167 -5.38 17.26 12.72
CA ILE A 167 -6.69 16.65 12.90
C ILE A 167 -6.63 15.59 13.99
N LYS A 168 -7.61 15.62 14.90
CA LYS A 168 -7.79 14.64 15.98
C LYS A 168 -8.96 13.73 15.63
N MET A 169 -8.73 12.43 15.62
CA MET A 169 -9.73 11.40 15.37
C MET A 169 -10.03 10.69 16.69
N MET A 170 -11.29 10.77 17.13
CA MET A 170 -11.76 10.08 18.34
C MET A 170 -12.14 8.64 17.98
N MET A 171 -11.68 7.68 18.78
CA MET A 171 -12.04 6.27 18.65
C MET A 171 -13.27 5.94 19.50
N ALA A 172 -14.13 5.06 18.97
CA ALA A 172 -15.32 4.60 19.71
C ALA A 172 -14.94 3.63 20.84
N GLU A 173 -13.91 2.83 20.64
CA GLU A 173 -13.41 1.84 21.59
C GLU A 173 -11.90 1.64 21.47
N PRO A 174 -11.24 1.11 22.54
CA PRO A 174 -9.82 0.81 22.47
C PRO A 174 -9.52 -0.26 21.42
N ASN A 175 -8.77 0.10 20.38
CA ASN A 175 -8.37 -0.84 19.33
C ASN A 175 -7.02 -0.43 18.75
N SER A 176 -6.00 -1.27 18.96
CA SER A 176 -4.64 -1.02 18.51
C SER A 176 -4.47 -1.01 16.99
N SER A 177 -5.40 -1.62 16.24
CA SER A 177 -5.35 -1.65 14.77
C SER A 177 -5.93 -0.39 14.13
N THR A 178 -6.59 0.49 14.89
CA THR A 178 -7.26 1.68 14.33
C THR A 178 -6.28 2.61 13.65
N LEU A 179 -5.09 2.83 14.24
CA LEU A 179 -4.04 3.67 13.65
C LEU A 179 -3.68 3.18 12.25
N GLU A 180 -3.40 1.89 12.11
CA GLU A 180 -3.04 1.26 10.84
C GLU A 180 -4.21 1.30 9.86
N SER A 181 -5.41 0.95 10.31
CA SER A 181 -6.60 0.90 9.46
C SER A 181 -6.89 2.25 8.81
N VAL A 182 -6.90 3.32 9.60
CA VAL A 182 -7.15 4.67 9.11
C VAL A 182 -5.93 5.26 8.38
N GLY A 183 -4.74 5.00 8.92
CA GLY A 183 -3.51 5.60 8.42
C GLY A 183 -3.07 5.02 7.07
N PHE A 184 -3.23 3.72 6.85
CA PHE A 184 -2.70 3.03 5.67
C PHE A 184 -3.77 2.63 4.66
N PHE A 185 -4.98 2.23 5.10
CA PHE A 185 -5.99 1.69 4.18
C PHE A 185 -7.01 2.72 3.69
N VAL A 186 -6.96 3.96 4.16
CA VAL A 186 -7.76 5.07 3.63
C VAL A 186 -6.94 5.81 2.58
N TYR A 187 -7.49 5.90 1.36
CA TYR A 187 -6.90 6.61 0.23
C TYR A 187 -7.67 7.90 -0.03
N TYR A 188 -6.95 9.03 0.00
CA TYR A 188 -7.56 10.36 0.05
C TYR A 188 -7.88 10.90 -1.34
N MET A 189 -9.17 11.23 -1.56
CA MET A 189 -9.71 11.87 -2.76
C MET A 189 -9.86 13.37 -2.53
N SER A 190 -9.84 14.16 -3.62
CA SER A 190 -10.20 15.56 -3.54
C SER A 190 -11.63 15.74 -3.02
N PRO A 191 -11.89 16.67 -2.06
CA PRO A 191 -13.23 17.00 -1.61
C PRO A 191 -14.17 17.37 -2.75
N LYS A 192 -13.69 18.13 -3.73
CA LYS A 192 -14.44 18.50 -4.92
C LYS A 192 -14.84 17.29 -5.78
N ALA A 193 -13.99 16.28 -5.87
CA ALA A 193 -14.31 15.05 -6.58
C ALA A 193 -15.32 14.20 -5.78
N ILE A 194 -15.27 14.23 -4.45
CA ILE A 194 -16.29 13.59 -3.58
C ILE A 194 -17.67 14.17 -3.81
N ASP A 195 -17.77 15.50 -4.01
CA ASP A 195 -19.06 16.17 -4.29
C ASP A 195 -19.67 15.79 -5.66
N ASN A 196 -18.85 15.23 -6.56
CA ASN A 196 -19.29 14.67 -7.83
C ASN A 196 -18.72 13.25 -8.06
N PRO A 197 -19.19 12.23 -7.32
CA PRO A 197 -18.59 10.87 -7.34
C PRO A 197 -18.58 10.21 -8.72
N SER A 198 -19.52 10.58 -9.60
CA SER A 198 -19.56 10.05 -10.97
C SER A 198 -18.35 10.47 -11.82
N SER A 199 -17.69 11.57 -11.48
CA SER A 199 -16.44 11.97 -12.14
C SER A 199 -15.31 10.97 -11.90
N LEU A 200 -15.38 10.20 -10.82
CA LEU A 200 -14.41 9.21 -10.42
C LEU A 200 -14.67 7.80 -10.99
N ASP A 201 -15.74 7.61 -11.76
CA ASP A 201 -16.03 6.32 -12.41
C ASP A 201 -15.00 5.99 -13.50
N ALA A 202 -14.42 7.01 -14.14
CA ALA A 202 -13.42 6.86 -15.20
C ALA A 202 -12.20 7.77 -15.06
N ALA A 203 -12.02 8.43 -13.91
CA ALA A 203 -10.89 9.31 -13.62
C ALA A 203 -10.39 9.13 -12.20
N THR A 204 -9.20 9.64 -11.90
CA THR A 204 -8.62 9.68 -10.55
C THR A 204 -8.34 11.12 -10.14
N CYS A 205 -8.55 11.44 -8.86
CA CYS A 205 -8.27 12.75 -8.31
C CYS A 205 -7.72 12.61 -6.88
N GLY A 206 -6.49 12.16 -6.79
CA GLY A 206 -5.71 12.02 -5.56
C GLY A 206 -4.49 12.93 -5.54
N THR A 207 -3.57 12.66 -4.63
CA THR A 207 -2.29 13.35 -4.45
C THR A 207 -1.12 12.61 -5.07
N GLY A 208 -1.34 11.40 -5.57
CA GLY A 208 -0.31 10.49 -6.07
C GLY A 208 0.33 10.97 -7.38
N PRO A 209 1.48 10.34 -7.75
CA PRO A 209 2.31 10.79 -8.87
C PRO A 209 1.74 10.52 -10.26
N PHE A 210 0.67 9.73 -10.36
CA PHE A 210 0.05 9.37 -11.64
C PHE A 210 -1.43 9.74 -11.65
N GLN A 211 -1.92 10.09 -12.83
CA GLN A 211 -3.33 10.31 -13.11
C GLN A 211 -3.83 9.32 -14.16
N LEU A 212 -5.05 8.86 -14.01
CA LEU A 212 -5.71 8.05 -15.03
C LEU A 212 -6.08 8.94 -16.21
N SER A 213 -5.60 8.57 -17.39
CA SER A 213 -5.90 9.29 -18.64
C SER A 213 -7.08 8.71 -19.40
N GLU A 214 -7.30 7.39 -19.29
CA GLU A 214 -8.35 6.64 -19.99
C GLU A 214 -8.66 5.34 -19.24
N PHE A 215 -9.95 4.96 -19.17
CA PHE A 215 -10.44 3.73 -18.52
C PHE A 215 -11.53 3.06 -19.34
#